data_e7e80c476dc5fa49ab21ca18ecb397bb
#
_entry.id   e7e80c476dc5fa49ab21ca18ecb397bb
#
_cell.length_a   1.000
_cell.length_b   1.000
_cell.length_c   1.000
_cell.angle_alpha   90.00
_cell.angle_beta   90.00
_cell.angle_gamma   90.00
#
_symmetry.space_group_name_H-M   'P 1'
#
loop_
_entity.id
_entity.type
_entity.pdbx_description
1 polymer ?
#
loop_
_entity_poly.entity_id
_entity_poly.type
_entity_poly.pdbx_seq_one_letter_code
_entity_poly.pdbx_strand_id
1 'polypeptide(L)'
;VLFILDYNAPKRAKPMGDVINNSKATKILIDHHLEPQEGFGEYAFWNVAASSTCELVYDFIAQTSSTEFINKKIATCLYTGICTDTGRLKFNTNARLYEIVADLMRKGININKIHTQVFDTFSENKLRFLGFCLTKRMMVFPEYNTAFIYVTERDFRRFNYQEGDKEGLVNHPLSLAGFRFAALITENDEMVKLSFRSKGNFSVNEFARKHFNGGGHKNASGGMSRSSLQATIDKFIDLLPQYEKQLTS
;
A
#
# COMPACT_ATOMS: atom_id res chain seq x y z
N VAL A 1 -23.01 14.19 11.04
CA VAL A 1 -22.50 13.36 9.93
C VAL A 1 -21.09 12.88 10.28
N LEU A 2 -20.79 11.63 9.98
CA LEU A 2 -19.47 11.01 10.15
C LEU A 2 -18.95 10.57 8.77
N PHE A 3 -17.84 11.14 8.36
CA PHE A 3 -17.13 10.69 7.17
C PHE A 3 -16.14 9.60 7.55
N ILE A 4 -16.21 8.46 6.86
CA ILE A 4 -15.31 7.32 7.01
C ILE A 4 -14.44 7.32 5.74
N LEU A 5 -13.17 7.64 5.90
CA LEU A 5 -12.24 7.83 4.79
C LEU A 5 -11.16 6.75 4.80
N ASP A 6 -11.00 6.02 3.69
CA ASP A 6 -9.93 5.04 3.48
C ASP A 6 -10.01 3.77 4.37
N TYR A 7 -11.21 3.42 4.82
CA TYR A 7 -11.48 2.21 5.59
C TYR A 7 -12.66 1.45 5.00
N ASN A 8 -12.46 0.22 4.60
CA ASN A 8 -13.53 -0.65 4.12
C ASN A 8 -14.21 -1.47 5.25
N ALA A 9 -13.70 -1.43 6.49
CA ALA A 9 -14.27 -2.13 7.64
C ALA A 9 -13.79 -1.54 8.98
N PRO A 10 -14.60 -1.63 10.07
CA PRO A 10 -14.26 -1.11 11.41
C PRO A 10 -12.95 -1.66 11.96
N LYS A 11 -12.66 -2.94 11.70
CA LYS A 11 -11.41 -3.60 12.16
C LYS A 11 -10.13 -2.92 11.66
N ARG A 12 -10.19 -2.14 10.57
CA ARG A 12 -9.04 -1.37 10.04
C ARG A 12 -8.88 -0.02 10.74
N ALA A 13 -9.92 0.50 11.39
CA ALA A 13 -9.92 1.78 12.11
C ALA A 13 -9.59 1.63 13.59
N LYS A 14 -8.81 0.62 14.01
CA LYS A 14 -8.45 0.42 15.43
C LYS A 14 -7.64 1.60 15.98
N PRO A 15 -7.95 2.09 17.20
CA PRO A 15 -8.97 1.63 18.14
C PRO A 15 -10.38 2.24 17.91
N MET A 16 -10.60 3.05 16.88
CA MET A 16 -11.82 3.82 16.62
C MET A 16 -13.00 2.97 16.09
N GLY A 17 -12.75 1.73 15.65
CA GLY A 17 -13.76 0.91 14.97
C GLY A 17 -15.07 0.76 15.73
N ASP A 18 -15.01 0.48 17.03
CA ASP A 18 -16.21 0.33 17.88
C ASP A 18 -16.94 1.66 18.07
N VAL A 19 -16.20 2.76 18.17
CA VAL A 19 -16.76 4.12 18.28
C VAL A 19 -17.54 4.47 17.00
N ILE A 20 -16.95 4.15 15.84
CA ILE A 20 -17.60 4.36 14.54
C ILE A 20 -18.87 3.52 14.42
N ASN A 21 -18.81 2.24 14.78
CA ASN A 21 -19.97 1.35 14.71
C ASN A 21 -21.13 1.81 15.60
N ASN A 22 -20.81 2.20 16.82
CA ASN A 22 -21.81 2.59 17.82
C ASN A 22 -22.32 4.03 17.63
N SER A 23 -21.70 4.82 16.76
CA SER A 23 -22.16 6.19 16.47
C SER A 23 -23.53 6.20 15.80
N LYS A 24 -24.42 7.06 16.29
CA LYS A 24 -25.74 7.33 15.69
C LYS A 24 -25.69 8.39 14.59
N ALA A 25 -24.52 8.96 14.30
CA ALA A 25 -24.38 9.92 13.21
C ALA A 25 -24.54 9.22 11.86
N THR A 26 -25.18 9.89 10.92
CA THR A 26 -25.21 9.44 9.51
C THR A 26 -23.79 9.23 9.00
N LYS A 27 -23.51 8.05 8.52
CA LYS A 27 -22.17 7.61 8.07
C LYS A 27 -22.06 7.68 6.55
N ILE A 28 -21.06 8.40 6.09
CA ILE A 28 -20.70 8.50 4.66
C ILE A 28 -19.33 7.85 4.48
N LEU A 29 -19.30 6.73 3.76
CA LEU A 29 -18.07 6.03 3.41
C LEU A 29 -17.51 6.61 2.11
N ILE A 30 -16.23 7.02 2.11
CA ILE A 30 -15.48 7.35 0.89
C ILE A 30 -14.24 6.46 0.89
N ASP A 31 -14.18 5.51 -0.05
CA ASP A 31 -13.13 4.47 -0.03
C ASP A 31 -12.91 3.86 -1.42
N HIS A 32 -11.68 3.39 -1.68
CA HIS A 32 -11.30 2.71 -2.91
C HIS A 32 -10.86 1.24 -2.71
N HIS A 33 -10.92 0.74 -1.48
CA HIS A 33 -10.55 -0.64 -1.19
C HIS A 33 -11.60 -1.65 -1.69
N LEU A 34 -11.16 -2.88 -1.93
CA LEU A 34 -12.05 -3.99 -2.28
C LEU A 34 -12.98 -4.37 -1.11
N GLU A 35 -14.18 -4.84 -1.45
CA GLU A 35 -15.10 -5.49 -0.51
C GLU A 35 -15.37 -4.67 0.77
N PRO A 36 -16.01 -3.48 0.67
CA PRO A 36 -16.43 -2.76 1.85
C PRO A 36 -17.41 -3.61 2.67
N GLN A 37 -17.25 -3.57 4.00
CA GLN A 37 -18.16 -4.31 4.88
C GLN A 37 -19.58 -3.77 4.73
N GLU A 38 -20.54 -4.65 4.50
CA GLU A 38 -21.95 -4.30 4.38
C GLU A 38 -22.43 -3.54 5.63
N GLY A 39 -23.16 -2.44 5.42
CA GLY A 39 -23.70 -1.60 6.50
C GLY A 39 -22.67 -0.73 7.23
N PHE A 40 -21.42 -0.67 6.80
CA PHE A 40 -20.39 0.18 7.45
C PHE A 40 -20.60 1.68 7.18
N GLY A 41 -21.19 2.06 6.05
CA GLY A 41 -21.67 3.40 5.73
C GLY A 41 -23.12 3.36 5.29
N GLU A 42 -23.94 4.34 5.71
CA GLU A 42 -25.32 4.50 5.21
C GLU A 42 -25.30 4.99 3.75
N TYR A 43 -24.32 5.80 3.43
CA TYR A 43 -24.02 6.25 2.06
C TYR A 43 -22.59 5.87 1.72
N ALA A 44 -22.37 5.39 0.49
CA ALA A 44 -21.03 5.00 0.03
C ALA A 44 -20.70 5.72 -1.29
N PHE A 45 -19.63 6.49 -1.27
CA PHE A 45 -18.95 7.02 -2.45
C PHE A 45 -17.70 6.16 -2.66
N TRP A 46 -17.90 5.01 -3.31
CA TRP A 46 -16.94 3.93 -3.39
C TRP A 46 -16.64 3.55 -4.83
N ASN A 47 -15.33 3.47 -5.16
CA ASN A 47 -14.88 3.06 -6.48
C ASN A 47 -13.47 2.43 -6.41
N VAL A 48 -13.38 1.14 -6.67
CA VAL A 48 -12.10 0.40 -6.67
C VAL A 48 -11.15 0.77 -7.82
N ALA A 49 -11.68 1.45 -8.86
CA ALA A 49 -10.86 1.91 -9.98
C ALA A 49 -10.18 3.26 -9.68
N ALA A 50 -10.57 3.95 -8.62
CA ALA A 50 -9.92 5.18 -8.20
C ALA A 50 -8.50 4.89 -7.70
N SER A 51 -7.57 5.80 -7.97
CA SER A 51 -6.17 5.66 -7.59
C SER A 51 -5.95 5.77 -6.09
N SER A 52 -6.82 6.49 -5.40
CA SER A 52 -6.77 6.78 -3.97
C SER A 52 -8.10 7.28 -3.45
N THR A 53 -8.30 7.18 -2.14
CA THR A 53 -9.45 7.85 -1.50
C THR A 53 -9.39 9.37 -1.67
N CYS A 54 -8.21 9.98 -1.77
CA CYS A 54 -8.07 11.42 -2.02
C CYS A 54 -8.58 11.84 -3.41
N GLU A 55 -8.48 11.00 -4.43
CA GLU A 55 -9.14 11.20 -5.72
C GLU A 55 -10.67 11.25 -5.54
N LEU A 56 -11.23 10.28 -4.81
CA LEU A 56 -12.66 10.23 -4.51
C LEU A 56 -13.14 11.42 -3.69
N VAL A 57 -12.35 11.90 -2.72
CA VAL A 57 -12.68 13.10 -1.95
C VAL A 57 -12.72 14.33 -2.85
N TYR A 58 -11.78 14.46 -3.80
CA TYR A 58 -11.85 15.52 -4.80
C TYR A 58 -13.15 15.45 -5.62
N ASP A 59 -13.47 14.26 -6.15
CA ASP A 59 -14.69 14.07 -6.94
C ASP A 59 -15.97 14.28 -6.11
N PHE A 60 -15.97 13.87 -4.83
CA PHE A 60 -17.08 14.15 -3.91
C PHE A 60 -17.29 15.65 -3.73
N ILE A 61 -16.25 16.43 -3.52
CA ILE A 61 -16.34 17.91 -3.42
C ILE A 61 -16.85 18.49 -4.73
N ALA A 62 -16.33 18.04 -5.87
CA ALA A 62 -16.73 18.54 -7.19
C ALA A 62 -18.20 18.27 -7.52
N GLN A 63 -18.75 17.14 -7.05
CA GLN A 63 -20.14 16.75 -7.32
C GLN A 63 -21.15 17.35 -6.33
N THR A 64 -20.76 17.52 -5.06
CA THR A 64 -21.67 18.00 -4.00
C THR A 64 -21.60 19.51 -3.77
N SER A 65 -20.57 20.16 -4.27
CA SER A 65 -20.31 21.56 -4.04
C SER A 65 -19.65 22.22 -5.26
N SER A 66 -18.46 22.80 -5.07
CA SER A 66 -17.64 23.37 -6.15
C SER A 66 -16.15 23.18 -5.84
N THR A 67 -15.38 22.88 -6.88
CA THR A 67 -13.92 22.85 -6.77
C THR A 67 -13.29 24.21 -6.40
N GLU A 68 -14.07 25.30 -6.48
CA GLU A 68 -13.62 26.62 -6.00
C GLU A 68 -13.33 26.64 -4.50
N PHE A 69 -14.03 25.81 -3.70
CA PHE A 69 -13.75 25.68 -2.27
C PHE A 69 -12.45 24.95 -1.96
N ILE A 70 -11.86 24.26 -2.94
CA ILE A 70 -10.54 23.64 -2.80
C ILE A 70 -9.48 24.74 -2.83
N ASN A 71 -9.09 25.21 -1.66
CA ASN A 71 -7.99 26.15 -1.51
C ASN A 71 -6.62 25.41 -1.57
N LYS A 72 -5.52 26.18 -1.56
CA LYS A 72 -4.16 25.63 -1.62
C LYS A 72 -3.87 24.58 -0.53
N LYS A 73 -4.39 24.75 0.70
CA LYS A 73 -4.14 23.79 1.80
C LYS A 73 -4.85 22.47 1.54
N ILE A 74 -6.13 22.52 1.15
CA ILE A 74 -6.92 21.34 0.76
C ILE A 74 -6.26 20.64 -0.43
N ALA A 75 -5.90 21.39 -1.48
CA ALA A 75 -5.23 20.86 -2.66
C ALA A 75 -3.89 20.17 -2.31
N THR A 76 -3.12 20.73 -1.37
CA THR A 76 -1.87 20.11 -0.88
C THR A 76 -2.14 18.76 -0.23
N CYS A 77 -3.15 18.66 0.64
CA CYS A 77 -3.53 17.39 1.29
C CYS A 77 -4.02 16.36 0.27
N LEU A 78 -4.92 16.74 -0.63
CA LEU A 78 -5.44 15.84 -1.66
C LEU A 78 -4.32 15.31 -2.57
N TYR A 79 -3.45 16.20 -3.05
CA TYR A 79 -2.32 15.78 -3.88
C TYR A 79 -1.35 14.86 -3.12
N THR A 80 -1.10 15.13 -1.83
CA THR A 80 -0.21 14.29 -1.03
C THR A 80 -0.75 12.86 -0.94
N GLY A 81 -2.04 12.67 -0.65
CA GLY A 81 -2.65 11.34 -0.61
C GLY A 81 -2.66 10.65 -1.98
N ILE A 82 -3.02 11.35 -3.06
CA ILE A 82 -2.91 10.83 -4.42
C ILE A 82 -1.47 10.37 -4.71
N CYS A 83 -0.48 11.19 -4.35
CA CYS A 83 0.93 10.94 -4.64
C CYS A 83 1.49 9.75 -3.85
N THR A 84 1.07 9.55 -2.60
CA THR A 84 1.49 8.41 -1.78
C THR A 84 0.92 7.10 -2.29
N ASP A 85 -0.38 7.03 -2.57
CA ASP A 85 -1.06 5.82 -3.04
C ASP A 85 -0.62 5.40 -4.45
N THR A 86 -0.36 6.37 -5.32
CA THR A 86 0.10 6.11 -6.68
C THR A 86 1.61 5.92 -6.80
N GLY A 87 2.35 6.03 -5.71
CA GLY A 87 3.82 5.95 -5.75
C GLY A 87 4.44 7.01 -6.67
N ARG A 88 4.12 8.27 -6.45
CA ARG A 88 4.53 9.41 -7.30
C ARG A 88 3.94 9.33 -8.71
N LEU A 89 2.67 9.02 -8.84
CA LEU A 89 1.93 8.89 -10.11
C LEU A 89 2.50 7.77 -11.02
N LYS A 90 3.06 6.72 -10.42
CA LYS A 90 3.61 5.56 -11.14
C LYS A 90 2.59 4.44 -11.32
N PHE A 91 1.70 4.26 -10.33
CA PHE A 91 0.78 3.12 -10.28
C PHE A 91 -0.67 3.58 -10.32
N ASN A 92 -1.54 2.77 -10.93
CA ASN A 92 -2.98 2.95 -10.94
C ASN A 92 -3.42 4.36 -11.40
N THR A 93 -2.78 4.89 -12.45
CA THR A 93 -3.06 6.22 -13.00
C THR A 93 -3.90 6.13 -14.27
N ASN A 94 -4.71 7.14 -14.49
CA ASN A 94 -5.54 7.32 -15.71
C ASN A 94 -5.63 8.81 -16.08
N ALA A 95 -6.21 9.13 -17.24
CA ALA A 95 -6.33 10.50 -17.72
C ALA A 95 -7.08 11.41 -16.72
N ARG A 96 -8.16 10.90 -16.12
CA ARG A 96 -8.95 11.64 -15.12
C ARG A 96 -8.11 12.08 -13.92
N LEU A 97 -7.26 11.19 -13.41
CA LEU A 97 -6.35 11.53 -12.30
C LEU A 97 -5.41 12.68 -12.67
N TYR A 98 -4.84 12.67 -13.87
CA TYR A 98 -3.97 13.77 -14.33
C TYR A 98 -4.72 15.09 -14.49
N GLU A 99 -5.99 15.07 -14.89
CA GLU A 99 -6.84 16.27 -14.91
C GLU A 99 -7.04 16.84 -13.49
N ILE A 100 -7.33 15.97 -12.51
CA ILE A 100 -7.43 16.35 -11.09
C ILE A 100 -6.10 16.94 -10.61
N VAL A 101 -4.98 16.28 -10.88
CA VAL A 101 -3.65 16.79 -10.51
C VAL A 101 -3.39 18.16 -11.13
N ALA A 102 -3.73 18.35 -12.41
CA ALA A 102 -3.59 19.65 -13.07
C ALA A 102 -4.44 20.74 -12.40
N ASP A 103 -5.67 20.41 -11.97
CA ASP A 103 -6.51 21.36 -11.23
C ASP A 103 -5.92 21.70 -9.87
N LEU A 104 -5.47 20.71 -9.12
CA LEU A 104 -4.78 20.92 -7.84
C LEU A 104 -3.53 21.80 -8.00
N MET A 105 -2.77 21.63 -9.10
CA MET A 105 -1.63 22.50 -9.43
C MET A 105 -2.05 23.95 -9.65
N ARG A 106 -3.18 24.20 -10.34
CA ARG A 106 -3.73 25.55 -10.54
C ARG A 106 -4.13 26.22 -9.23
N LYS A 107 -4.43 25.43 -8.16
CA LYS A 107 -4.63 25.95 -6.79
C LYS A 107 -3.33 26.42 -6.11
N GLY A 108 -2.20 26.33 -6.81
CA GLY A 108 -0.89 26.88 -6.35
C GLY A 108 -0.12 25.98 -5.41
N ILE A 109 -0.34 24.65 -5.44
CA ILE A 109 0.49 23.70 -4.66
C ILE A 109 1.94 23.69 -5.18
N ASN A 110 2.87 23.36 -4.30
CA ASN A 110 4.27 23.15 -4.67
C ASN A 110 4.59 21.67 -4.62
N ILE A 111 4.48 21.00 -5.77
CA ILE A 111 4.73 19.56 -5.92
C ILE A 111 6.14 19.17 -5.46
N ASN A 112 7.16 19.93 -5.85
CA ASN A 112 8.55 19.63 -5.46
C ASN A 112 8.71 19.65 -3.94
N LYS A 113 8.12 20.67 -3.26
CA LYS A 113 8.13 20.74 -1.80
C LYS A 113 7.43 19.54 -1.17
N ILE A 114 6.27 19.13 -1.71
CA ILE A 114 5.53 17.95 -1.23
C ILE A 114 6.37 16.70 -1.40
N HIS A 115 6.96 16.49 -2.58
CA HIS A 115 7.83 15.33 -2.84
C HIS A 115 9.01 15.27 -1.88
N THR A 116 9.72 16.39 -1.70
CA THR A 116 10.84 16.48 -0.75
C THR A 116 10.38 16.15 0.68
N GLN A 117 9.27 16.73 1.12
CA GLN A 117 8.78 16.49 2.49
C GLN A 117 8.25 15.08 2.75
N VAL A 118 7.76 14.39 1.74
CA VAL A 118 7.17 13.05 1.88
C VAL A 118 8.20 11.95 1.58
N PHE A 119 9.06 12.15 0.59
CA PHE A 119 9.89 11.07 0.05
C PHE A 119 11.41 11.25 0.27
N ASP A 120 11.88 12.48 0.48
CA ASP A 120 13.32 12.76 0.59
C ASP A 120 13.70 13.05 2.05
N THR A 121 13.06 12.34 2.99
CA THR A 121 13.25 12.48 4.44
C THR A 121 13.97 11.29 5.07
N PHE A 122 14.68 10.52 4.27
CA PHE A 122 15.36 9.32 4.76
C PHE A 122 16.53 9.66 5.66
N SER A 123 16.60 8.99 6.81
CA SER A 123 17.79 8.99 7.65
C SER A 123 18.93 8.23 6.98
N GLU A 124 20.17 8.50 7.39
CA GLU A 124 21.33 7.71 6.96
C GLU A 124 21.13 6.22 7.29
N ASN A 125 20.60 5.91 8.48
CA ASN A 125 20.32 4.55 8.91
C ASN A 125 19.33 3.85 7.96
N LYS A 126 18.27 4.54 7.53
CA LYS A 126 17.31 4.00 6.55
C LYS A 126 17.98 3.67 5.22
N LEU A 127 18.84 4.56 4.71
CA LEU A 127 19.57 4.32 3.45
C LEU A 127 20.55 3.15 3.58
N ARG A 128 21.28 3.06 4.71
CA ARG A 128 22.17 1.94 4.99
C ARG A 128 21.41 0.62 5.15
N PHE A 129 20.27 0.65 5.84
CA PHE A 129 19.37 -0.49 5.98
C PHE A 129 18.87 -0.97 4.61
N LEU A 130 18.39 -0.06 3.76
CA LEU A 130 17.97 -0.37 2.38
C LEU A 130 19.11 -1.05 1.60
N GLY A 131 20.30 -0.46 1.59
CA GLY A 131 21.47 -1.03 0.90
C GLY A 131 21.83 -2.43 1.42
N PHE A 132 21.78 -2.64 2.73
CA PHE A 132 22.00 -3.95 3.35
C PHE A 132 20.92 -4.97 2.93
N CYS A 133 19.66 -4.60 2.96
CA CYS A 133 18.56 -5.48 2.55
C CYS A 133 18.72 -5.93 1.11
N LEU A 134 19.05 -5.02 0.20
CA LEU A 134 19.22 -5.34 -1.22
C LEU A 134 20.46 -6.22 -1.49
N THR A 135 21.56 -6.02 -0.74
CA THR A 135 22.82 -6.73 -1.00
C THR A 135 22.99 -8.02 -0.20
N LYS A 136 22.34 -8.15 0.97
CA LYS A 136 22.56 -9.25 1.90
C LYS A 136 21.31 -10.06 2.25
N ARG A 137 20.12 -9.54 1.94
CA ARG A 137 18.84 -10.15 2.33
C ARG A 137 17.89 -10.41 1.17
N MET A 138 18.23 -9.97 -0.04
CA MET A 138 17.44 -10.26 -1.23
C MET A 138 17.82 -11.62 -1.81
N MET A 139 16.82 -12.44 -2.04
CA MET A 139 16.91 -13.72 -2.75
C MET A 139 16.15 -13.62 -4.07
N VAL A 140 16.76 -14.14 -5.14
CA VAL A 140 16.29 -13.96 -6.52
C VAL A 140 16.06 -15.32 -7.15
N PHE A 141 14.89 -15.51 -7.76
CA PHE A 141 14.43 -16.72 -8.43
C PHE A 141 14.01 -16.37 -9.86
N PRO A 142 14.98 -16.28 -10.79
CA PRO A 142 14.68 -15.88 -12.17
C PRO A 142 13.72 -16.82 -12.87
N GLU A 143 13.78 -18.12 -12.57
CA GLU A 143 12.90 -19.16 -13.10
C GLU A 143 11.41 -18.94 -12.79
N TYR A 144 11.12 -18.18 -11.73
CA TYR A 144 9.76 -17.81 -11.33
C TYR A 144 9.48 -16.31 -11.46
N ASN A 145 10.34 -15.53 -12.12
CA ASN A 145 10.23 -14.05 -12.18
C ASN A 145 9.91 -13.43 -10.82
N THR A 146 10.52 -13.97 -9.75
CA THR A 146 10.22 -13.64 -8.36
C THR A 146 11.50 -13.31 -7.59
N ALA A 147 11.42 -12.31 -6.74
CA ALA A 147 12.45 -12.10 -5.73
C ALA A 147 11.82 -11.66 -4.39
N PHE A 148 12.47 -11.99 -3.29
CA PHE A 148 12.02 -11.53 -1.98
C PHE A 148 13.18 -11.02 -1.13
N ILE A 149 12.83 -10.19 -0.15
CA ILE A 149 13.75 -9.71 0.87
C ILE A 149 13.27 -10.25 2.21
N TYR A 150 14.16 -10.81 3.02
CA TYR A 150 13.84 -11.15 4.39
C TYR A 150 14.62 -10.28 5.37
N VAL A 151 14.04 -9.99 6.52
CA VAL A 151 14.65 -9.14 7.55
C VAL A 151 14.44 -9.76 8.91
N THR A 152 15.53 -9.93 9.64
CA THR A 152 15.52 -10.45 11.02
C THR A 152 15.38 -9.30 12.02
N GLU A 153 14.94 -9.61 13.25
CA GLU A 153 14.98 -8.64 14.36
C GLU A 153 16.39 -8.11 14.64
N ARG A 154 17.41 -8.98 14.47
CA ARG A 154 18.81 -8.56 14.60
C ARG A 154 19.18 -7.49 13.58
N ASP A 155 18.66 -7.59 12.34
CA ASP A 155 18.88 -6.59 11.30
C ASP A 155 18.23 -5.26 11.69
N PHE A 156 16.98 -5.28 12.18
CA PHE A 156 16.31 -4.09 12.68
C PHE A 156 17.09 -3.40 13.80
N ARG A 157 17.57 -4.15 14.78
CA ARG A 157 18.40 -3.62 15.88
C ARG A 157 19.72 -3.04 15.37
N ARG A 158 20.37 -3.72 14.43
CA ARG A 158 21.66 -3.29 13.87
C ARG A 158 21.59 -1.89 13.22
N PHE A 159 20.49 -1.58 12.56
CA PHE A 159 20.31 -0.31 11.83
C PHE A 159 19.51 0.71 12.61
N ASN A 160 19.22 0.49 13.91
CA ASN A 160 18.36 1.37 14.70
C ASN A 160 17.07 1.70 13.98
N TYR A 161 16.40 0.64 13.44
CA TYR A 161 15.19 0.73 12.63
C TYR A 161 14.12 1.57 13.33
N GLN A 162 13.51 2.47 12.57
CA GLN A 162 12.34 3.22 12.99
C GLN A 162 11.12 2.75 12.19
N GLU A 163 9.93 2.86 12.80
CA GLU A 163 8.70 2.54 12.08
C GLU A 163 8.60 3.40 10.82
N GLY A 164 8.30 2.77 9.67
CA GLY A 164 8.31 3.40 8.35
C GLY A 164 9.59 3.20 7.54
N ASP A 165 10.72 2.78 8.13
CA ASP A 165 11.97 2.60 7.38
C ASP A 165 11.90 1.49 6.33
N LYS A 166 11.04 0.49 6.51
CA LYS A 166 10.80 -0.60 5.54
C LYS A 166 9.78 -0.27 4.45
N GLU A 167 9.13 0.90 4.54
CA GLU A 167 8.16 1.28 3.51
C GLU A 167 8.81 1.38 2.14
N GLY A 168 8.15 0.80 1.14
CA GLY A 168 8.65 0.73 -0.21
C GLY A 168 9.71 -0.35 -0.48
N LEU A 169 10.31 -0.95 0.56
CA LEU A 169 11.37 -1.97 0.42
C LEU A 169 10.92 -3.15 -0.46
N VAL A 170 9.68 -3.62 -0.29
CA VAL A 170 9.08 -4.70 -1.08
C VAL A 170 8.98 -4.39 -2.58
N ASN A 171 9.02 -3.12 -2.99
CA ASN A 171 8.90 -2.74 -4.39
C ASN A 171 10.24 -2.84 -5.16
N HIS A 172 11.38 -2.80 -4.46
CA HIS A 172 12.69 -2.82 -5.12
C HIS A 172 12.93 -4.07 -5.97
N PRO A 173 12.60 -5.29 -5.53
CA PRO A 173 12.76 -6.47 -6.37
C PRO A 173 11.98 -6.41 -7.68
N LEU A 174 10.83 -5.73 -7.72
CA LEU A 174 10.06 -5.52 -8.95
C LEU A 174 10.74 -4.59 -9.97
N SER A 175 11.84 -3.93 -9.60
CA SER A 175 12.65 -3.15 -10.54
C SER A 175 13.55 -4.02 -11.40
N LEU A 176 13.73 -5.29 -11.07
CA LEU A 176 14.42 -6.24 -11.93
C LEU A 176 13.61 -6.47 -13.22
N ALA A 177 14.32 -6.49 -14.35
CA ALA A 177 13.69 -6.71 -15.65
C ALA A 177 13.03 -8.09 -15.70
N GLY A 178 11.78 -8.16 -16.14
CA GLY A 178 11.01 -9.41 -16.22
C GLY A 178 10.35 -9.86 -14.93
N PHE A 179 10.74 -9.32 -13.77
CA PHE A 179 10.20 -9.76 -12.48
C PHE A 179 8.76 -9.27 -12.26
N ARG A 180 7.91 -10.17 -11.78
CA ARG A 180 6.47 -9.96 -11.61
C ARG A 180 5.97 -10.10 -10.19
N PHE A 181 6.70 -10.81 -9.33
CA PHE A 181 6.31 -11.04 -7.95
C PHE A 181 7.44 -10.67 -7.00
N ALA A 182 7.09 -9.95 -5.95
CA ALA A 182 8.02 -9.60 -4.87
C ALA A 182 7.38 -9.81 -3.51
N ALA A 183 8.20 -10.25 -2.54
CA ALA A 183 7.81 -10.33 -1.15
C ALA A 183 8.83 -9.64 -0.24
N LEU A 184 8.33 -9.11 0.89
CA LEU A 184 9.12 -8.72 2.04
C LEU A 184 8.65 -9.56 3.22
N ILE A 185 9.54 -10.34 3.80
CA ILE A 185 9.28 -11.25 4.92
C ILE A 185 10.04 -10.73 6.13
N THR A 186 9.34 -10.28 7.16
CA THR A 186 9.95 -9.62 8.32
C THR A 186 9.63 -10.36 9.59
N GLU A 187 10.67 -10.66 10.36
CA GLU A 187 10.54 -11.19 11.71
C GLU A 187 10.02 -10.11 12.66
N ASN A 188 9.15 -10.50 13.58
CA ASN A 188 8.66 -9.68 14.67
C ASN A 188 8.45 -10.61 15.88
N ASP A 189 8.48 -10.09 17.10
CA ASP A 189 8.44 -10.83 18.37
C ASP A 189 7.39 -11.94 18.44
N GLU A 190 6.21 -11.73 17.83
CA GLU A 190 5.07 -12.66 17.94
C GLU A 190 4.80 -13.45 16.64
N MET A 191 5.28 -12.97 15.50
CA MET A 191 4.93 -13.54 14.20
C MET A 191 5.84 -13.03 13.08
N VAL A 192 5.81 -13.72 11.96
CA VAL A 192 6.41 -13.23 10.71
C VAL A 192 5.36 -12.46 9.91
N LYS A 193 5.65 -11.20 9.57
CA LYS A 193 4.81 -10.38 8.70
C LYS A 193 5.31 -10.46 7.26
N LEU A 194 4.38 -10.56 6.32
CA LEU A 194 4.68 -10.61 4.90
C LEU A 194 3.99 -9.45 4.18
N SER A 195 4.72 -8.85 3.26
CA SER A 195 4.16 -7.90 2.29
C SER A 195 4.42 -8.43 0.90
N PHE A 196 3.40 -8.41 0.06
CA PHE A 196 3.45 -8.93 -1.30
C PHE A 196 3.15 -7.84 -2.30
N ARG A 197 3.86 -7.85 -3.42
CA ARG A 197 3.62 -6.97 -4.57
C ARG A 197 3.74 -7.75 -5.86
N SER A 198 2.93 -7.39 -6.85
CA SER A 198 3.03 -7.98 -8.18
C SER A 198 2.84 -6.95 -9.28
N LYS A 199 3.18 -7.36 -10.50
CA LYS A 199 2.87 -6.69 -11.75
C LYS A 199 1.92 -7.55 -12.58
N GLY A 200 1.11 -6.90 -13.40
CA GLY A 200 0.21 -7.61 -14.33
C GLY A 200 -0.92 -8.35 -13.62
N ASN A 201 -1.17 -9.58 -14.07
CA ASN A 201 -2.37 -10.32 -13.68
C ASN A 201 -2.22 -11.22 -12.46
N PHE A 202 -1.01 -11.45 -11.95
CA PHE A 202 -0.79 -12.26 -10.76
C PHE A 202 -1.39 -11.60 -9.52
N SER A 203 -2.40 -12.24 -8.93
CA SER A 203 -3.12 -11.74 -7.75
C SER A 203 -2.40 -12.11 -6.46
N VAL A 204 -1.66 -11.15 -5.87
CA VAL A 204 -1.07 -11.36 -4.55
C VAL A 204 -2.11 -11.36 -3.42
N ASN A 205 -3.32 -10.86 -3.67
CA ASN A 205 -4.42 -10.95 -2.72
C ASN A 205 -4.88 -12.42 -2.55
N GLU A 206 -5.10 -13.12 -3.65
CA GLU A 206 -5.47 -14.54 -3.62
C GLU A 206 -4.34 -15.39 -3.01
N PHE A 207 -3.10 -15.14 -3.40
CA PHE A 207 -1.93 -15.79 -2.84
C PHE A 207 -1.83 -15.61 -1.31
N ALA A 208 -1.98 -14.37 -0.83
CA ALA A 208 -1.93 -14.06 0.60
C ALA A 208 -3.08 -14.71 1.38
N ARG A 209 -4.31 -14.67 0.86
CA ARG A 209 -5.48 -15.30 1.48
C ARG A 209 -5.31 -16.81 1.58
N LYS A 210 -4.84 -17.45 0.51
CA LYS A 210 -4.71 -18.91 0.44
C LYS A 210 -3.60 -19.46 1.33
N HIS A 211 -2.48 -18.75 1.47
CA HIS A 211 -1.25 -19.33 2.05
C HIS A 211 -0.77 -18.67 3.33
N PHE A 212 -1.13 -17.39 3.59
CA PHE A 212 -0.52 -16.59 4.65
C PHE A 212 -1.52 -15.78 5.49
N ASN A 213 -2.76 -16.23 5.61
CA ASN A 213 -3.80 -15.56 6.42
C ASN A 213 -3.86 -14.05 6.18
N GLY A 214 -3.80 -13.65 4.91
CA GLY A 214 -3.63 -12.27 4.51
C GLY A 214 -4.76 -11.74 3.63
N GLY A 215 -4.47 -10.62 2.95
CA GLY A 215 -5.39 -9.98 2.01
C GLY A 215 -4.93 -8.57 1.67
N GLY A 216 -5.66 -7.91 0.80
CA GLY A 216 -5.38 -6.57 0.31
C GLY A 216 -5.88 -6.37 -1.11
N HIS A 217 -5.17 -5.55 -1.89
CA HIS A 217 -5.45 -5.35 -3.31
C HIS A 217 -4.84 -6.45 -4.19
N LYS A 218 -5.30 -6.55 -5.44
CA LYS A 218 -4.80 -7.53 -6.42
C LYS A 218 -3.27 -7.56 -6.48
N ASN A 219 -2.63 -6.40 -6.59
CA ASN A 219 -1.18 -6.28 -6.76
C ASN A 219 -0.42 -5.80 -5.50
N ALA A 220 -1.12 -5.62 -4.37
CA ALA A 220 -0.53 -5.17 -3.11
C ALA A 220 -1.28 -5.78 -1.92
N SER A 221 -0.69 -6.76 -1.24
CA SER A 221 -1.32 -7.47 -0.14
C SER A 221 -0.35 -7.69 1.01
N GLY A 222 -0.91 -7.96 2.18
CA GLY A 222 -0.17 -8.40 3.36
C GLY A 222 -0.52 -9.81 3.75
N GLY A 223 0.31 -10.42 4.60
CA GLY A 223 0.05 -11.72 5.20
C GLY A 223 0.80 -11.89 6.52
N MET A 224 0.53 -12.98 7.21
CA MET A 224 1.21 -13.33 8.45
C MET A 224 1.45 -14.83 8.55
N SER A 225 2.50 -15.20 9.28
CA SER A 225 2.82 -16.58 9.64
C SER A 225 3.17 -16.65 11.12
N ARG A 226 2.70 -17.68 11.81
CA ARG A 226 3.07 -17.98 13.19
C ARG A 226 4.25 -18.94 13.32
N SER A 227 4.80 -19.38 12.20
CA SER A 227 6.00 -20.19 12.13
C SER A 227 7.26 -19.33 12.27
N SER A 228 8.42 -19.95 12.46
CA SER A 228 9.70 -19.23 12.44
C SER A 228 9.94 -18.54 11.09
N LEU A 229 10.86 -17.56 11.10
CA LEU A 229 11.24 -16.87 9.85
C LEU A 229 11.73 -17.87 8.80
N GLN A 230 12.61 -18.81 9.17
CA GLN A 230 13.13 -19.81 8.23
C GLN A 230 12.01 -20.69 7.66
N ALA A 231 11.15 -21.26 8.50
CA ALA A 231 10.03 -22.08 8.04
C ALA A 231 9.04 -21.31 7.15
N THR A 232 8.90 -20.00 7.38
CA THR A 232 8.06 -19.13 6.53
C THR A 232 8.73 -18.88 5.17
N ILE A 233 10.04 -18.69 5.15
CA ILE A 233 10.83 -18.55 3.91
C ILE A 233 10.77 -19.85 3.11
N ASP A 234 11.01 -21.00 3.74
CA ASP A 234 10.96 -22.30 3.07
C ASP A 234 9.59 -22.55 2.45
N LYS A 235 8.51 -22.31 3.22
CA LYS A 235 7.14 -22.39 2.71
C LYS A 235 6.91 -21.46 1.52
N PHE A 236 7.43 -20.22 1.56
CA PHE A 236 7.28 -19.29 0.46
C PHE A 236 7.97 -19.82 -0.82
N ILE A 237 9.18 -20.33 -0.69
CA ILE A 237 9.95 -20.91 -1.80
C ILE A 237 9.24 -22.14 -2.38
N ASP A 238 8.77 -23.06 -1.54
CA ASP A 238 8.08 -24.30 -1.94
C ASP A 238 6.76 -24.03 -2.68
N LEU A 239 6.18 -22.85 -2.51
CA LEU A 239 4.98 -22.44 -3.23
C LEU A 239 5.26 -21.92 -4.65
N LEU A 240 6.45 -21.39 -4.95
CA LEU A 240 6.74 -20.76 -6.24
C LEU A 240 6.51 -21.67 -7.45
N PRO A 241 6.91 -22.95 -7.44
CA PRO A 241 6.65 -23.85 -8.56
C PRO A 241 5.17 -23.99 -8.93
N GLN A 242 4.26 -23.90 -7.95
CA GLN A 242 2.82 -23.99 -8.18
C GLN A 242 2.26 -22.82 -9.00
N TYR A 243 2.98 -21.71 -9.05
CA TYR A 243 2.59 -20.47 -9.72
C TYR A 243 3.47 -20.13 -10.94
N GLU A 244 4.40 -21.01 -11.33
CA GLU A 244 5.35 -20.78 -12.43
C GLU A 244 4.66 -20.26 -13.69
N LYS A 245 3.62 -20.94 -14.17
CA LYS A 245 2.87 -20.55 -15.38
C LYS A 245 2.28 -19.14 -15.29
N GLN A 246 1.82 -18.71 -14.11
CA GLN A 246 1.23 -17.39 -13.91
C GLN A 246 2.31 -16.29 -13.79
N LEU A 247 3.50 -16.66 -13.33
CA LEU A 247 4.61 -15.76 -13.10
C LEU A 247 5.48 -15.57 -14.34
N THR A 248 5.51 -16.55 -15.24
CA THR A 248 6.36 -16.56 -16.47
C THR A 248 5.60 -16.22 -17.75
N SER A 249 4.25 -16.29 -17.73
CA SER A 249 3.38 -15.99 -18.91
C SER A 249 3.27 -14.51 -19.26
#